data_7dc5fba85667be51089a86d105cf1687
#
_entry.id   7dc5fba85667be51089a86d105cf1687
#
_cell.length_a   1.000
_cell.length_b   1.000
_cell.length_c   1.000
_cell.angle_alpha   90.00
_cell.angle_beta   90.00
_cell.angle_gamma   90.00
#
_symmetry.space_group_name_H-M   'P 1'
#
loop_
_entity.id
_entity.type
_entity.pdbx_description
1 polymer ?
#
loop_
_entity_poly.entity_id
_entity_poly.type
_entity_poly.pdbx_seq_one_letter_code
_entity_poly.pdbx_strand_id
1 'polypeptide(L)'
;MSILVHDSNKAACRAAAAALQQGCRAALVRPAGTGKGRIVWEMLAEQPDTRVLWVASCAARLELRRGLAKELGKTLDGSVRLMDCEQLAAQSALGWVALAEFRPGLLVLDGWREMSARDWTDCVQLLFRLCPEAKVLALAEPDAPGESCRAAEELLGDAVVEPLTLGGALADGLLPMPTSYTALLWPQEAAMARLRAEVKNLRVPGTPDPNAEKYQALSLAVEQLPSVEVLLARWLPDAAGRYLVLCEDAQTAAQMAQQAEALFGAGVHTCCADALSSDAEPFLTDEADALRLLVCVNSPAVETPLTGISGVVLVRRTAEAPAYRQMLARALAACGSVPVAELSATFEGLTCVPQLRKECGEKPFPLSEPLSACRRAYRQLRRALDAEWERYFAAAKQMAAKKLPLDVPRAYTFEGVAVGRWLENQRLVRAGKKNGRLTAEQVARLDKIGMNWKKRLELAWENGWASARRYRDSHADLLVPVHYKDKNGFALGEWIVYNRQ
;
A
#
# COMPACT_ATOMS: atom_id res chain seq x y z
N MET A 1 -31.48 -18.74 15.07
CA MET A 1 -31.45 -18.40 13.62
C MET A 1 -30.07 -17.86 13.30
N SER A 2 -29.37 -18.33 12.24
CA SER A 2 -28.03 -17.85 11.89
C SER A 2 -28.07 -16.37 11.54
N ILE A 3 -27.08 -15.60 12.04
CA ILE A 3 -26.88 -14.18 11.70
C ILE A 3 -26.20 -14.01 10.35
N LEU A 4 -25.76 -15.12 9.71
CA LEU A 4 -25.11 -15.12 8.40
C LEU A 4 -26.16 -15.37 7.31
N VAL A 5 -26.32 -14.40 6.42
CA VAL A 5 -27.27 -14.50 5.29
C VAL A 5 -26.60 -15.17 4.09
N HIS A 6 -25.37 -14.75 3.76
CA HIS A 6 -24.66 -15.20 2.58
C HIS A 6 -23.96 -16.55 2.77
N ASP A 7 -24.04 -17.43 1.79
CA ASP A 7 -23.43 -18.76 1.84
C ASP A 7 -21.90 -18.72 1.90
N SER A 8 -21.27 -17.75 1.25
CA SER A 8 -19.83 -17.49 1.39
C SER A 8 -19.42 -17.19 2.82
N ASN A 9 -20.24 -16.47 3.60
CA ASN A 9 -19.97 -16.21 5.02
C ASN A 9 -20.20 -17.43 5.88
N LYS A 10 -21.20 -18.26 5.57
CA LYS A 10 -21.42 -19.54 6.26
C LYS A 10 -20.27 -20.52 5.99
N ALA A 11 -19.76 -20.57 4.75
CA ALA A 11 -18.60 -21.38 4.41
C ALA A 11 -17.35 -20.92 5.17
N ALA A 12 -17.08 -19.61 5.20
CA ALA A 12 -15.96 -19.03 5.93
C ALA A 12 -16.06 -19.27 7.46
N CYS A 13 -17.26 -19.20 8.03
CA CYS A 13 -17.49 -19.50 9.43
C CYS A 13 -17.13 -20.96 9.75
N ARG A 14 -17.64 -21.91 8.96
CA ARG A 14 -17.34 -23.34 9.13
C ARG A 14 -15.85 -23.64 8.96
N ALA A 15 -15.21 -23.07 7.95
CA ALA A 15 -13.78 -23.24 7.68
C ALA A 15 -12.91 -22.69 8.83
N ALA A 16 -13.25 -21.51 9.35
CA ALA A 16 -12.54 -20.90 10.47
C ALA A 16 -12.72 -21.74 11.76
N ALA A 17 -13.95 -22.19 12.05
CA ALA A 17 -14.21 -23.08 13.18
C ALA A 17 -13.44 -24.40 13.09
N ALA A 18 -13.42 -25.04 11.92
CA ALA A 18 -12.69 -26.27 11.66
C ALA A 18 -11.16 -26.07 11.81
N ALA A 19 -10.63 -24.98 11.26
CA ALA A 19 -9.20 -24.65 11.38
C ALA A 19 -8.79 -24.44 12.86
N LEU A 20 -9.62 -23.76 13.64
CA LEU A 20 -9.39 -23.57 15.08
C LEU A 20 -9.57 -24.85 15.91
N GLN A 21 -10.28 -25.86 15.41
CA GLN A 21 -10.38 -27.18 16.05
C GLN A 21 -9.15 -28.05 15.75
N GLN A 22 -8.63 -27.98 14.52
CA GLN A 22 -7.47 -28.76 14.08
C GLN A 22 -6.14 -28.15 14.50
N GLY A 23 -6.09 -26.80 14.59
CA GLY A 23 -4.92 -26.01 14.96
C GLY A 23 -5.28 -24.90 15.94
N CYS A 24 -4.27 -24.15 16.38
CA CYS A 24 -4.48 -23.04 17.32
C CYS A 24 -4.79 -21.70 16.64
N ARG A 25 -4.70 -21.60 15.30
CA ARG A 25 -4.74 -20.33 14.57
C ARG A 25 -5.55 -20.44 13.28
N ALA A 26 -6.29 -19.36 12.97
CA ALA A 26 -6.98 -19.17 11.70
C ALA A 26 -6.96 -17.69 11.30
N ALA A 27 -6.99 -17.41 10.00
CA ALA A 27 -7.04 -16.05 9.47
C ALA A 27 -8.14 -15.92 8.40
N LEU A 28 -9.06 -14.98 8.63
CA LEU A 28 -10.08 -14.57 7.65
C LEU A 28 -9.57 -13.34 6.88
N VAL A 29 -9.18 -13.56 5.65
CA VAL A 29 -8.67 -12.51 4.75
C VAL A 29 -9.77 -12.13 3.75
N ARG A 30 -10.50 -11.05 4.04
CA ARG A 30 -11.69 -10.63 3.28
C ARG A 30 -11.79 -9.11 3.23
N PRO A 31 -12.36 -8.49 2.17
CA PRO A 31 -12.52 -7.04 2.07
C PRO A 31 -13.32 -6.43 3.24
N ALA A 32 -13.21 -5.12 3.41
CA ALA A 32 -14.07 -4.35 4.30
C ALA A 32 -15.56 -4.58 3.94
N GLY A 33 -16.46 -4.51 4.93
CA GLY A 33 -17.90 -4.66 4.70
C GLY A 33 -18.41 -6.08 4.42
N THR A 34 -17.55 -7.09 4.25
CA THR A 34 -17.96 -8.47 3.91
C THR A 34 -18.44 -9.31 5.10
N GLY A 35 -18.61 -8.71 6.28
CA GLY A 35 -19.20 -9.39 7.43
C GLY A 35 -18.25 -10.17 8.32
N LYS A 36 -16.92 -9.89 8.28
CA LYS A 36 -15.93 -10.55 9.16
C LYS A 36 -16.35 -10.58 10.64
N GLY A 37 -16.82 -9.47 11.18
CA GLY A 37 -17.30 -9.40 12.56
C GLY A 37 -18.54 -10.27 12.82
N ARG A 38 -19.47 -10.36 11.86
CA ARG A 38 -20.66 -11.25 11.98
C ARG A 38 -20.25 -12.71 12.00
N ILE A 39 -19.25 -13.11 11.22
CA ILE A 39 -18.69 -14.48 11.24
C ILE A 39 -18.18 -14.82 12.64
N VAL A 40 -17.44 -13.91 13.28
CA VAL A 40 -16.95 -14.14 14.66
C VAL A 40 -18.11 -14.31 15.63
N TRP A 41 -19.12 -13.44 15.57
CA TRP A 41 -20.29 -13.53 16.46
C TRP A 41 -21.11 -14.81 16.24
N GLU A 42 -21.21 -15.32 15.02
CA GLU A 42 -21.84 -16.61 14.73
C GLU A 42 -21.06 -17.75 15.37
N MET A 43 -19.73 -17.76 15.24
CA MET A 43 -18.88 -18.78 15.88
C MET A 43 -19.02 -18.75 17.40
N LEU A 44 -19.13 -17.58 18.01
CA LEU A 44 -19.34 -17.42 19.45
C LEU A 44 -20.74 -17.87 19.90
N ALA A 45 -21.74 -17.77 19.05
CA ALA A 45 -23.08 -18.26 19.36
C ALA A 45 -23.12 -19.78 19.50
N GLU A 46 -22.22 -20.51 18.81
CA GLU A 46 -22.05 -21.96 18.94
C GLU A 46 -21.23 -22.38 20.18
N GLN A 47 -20.49 -21.43 20.80
CA GLN A 47 -19.60 -21.65 21.93
C GLN A 47 -19.79 -20.58 23.02
N PRO A 48 -20.95 -20.52 23.69
CA PRO A 48 -21.33 -19.42 24.57
C PRO A 48 -20.41 -19.24 25.79
N ASP A 49 -19.77 -20.30 26.26
CA ASP A 49 -18.90 -20.29 27.44
C ASP A 49 -17.45 -19.84 27.12
N THR A 50 -17.15 -19.56 25.85
CA THR A 50 -15.81 -19.15 25.44
C THR A 50 -15.55 -17.71 25.83
N ARG A 51 -14.51 -17.48 26.65
CA ARG A 51 -14.03 -16.12 26.94
C ARG A 51 -13.23 -15.59 25.74
N VAL A 52 -13.55 -14.38 25.32
CA VAL A 52 -12.98 -13.75 24.13
C VAL A 52 -12.25 -12.46 24.50
N LEU A 53 -11.02 -12.35 24.07
CA LEU A 53 -10.33 -11.07 24.00
C LEU A 53 -10.25 -10.63 22.55
N TRP A 54 -10.95 -9.57 22.21
CA TRP A 54 -10.98 -8.99 20.87
C TRP A 54 -10.16 -7.72 20.85
N VAL A 55 -9.04 -7.75 20.12
CA VAL A 55 -8.14 -6.62 19.95
C VAL A 55 -8.33 -6.04 18.55
N ALA A 56 -8.75 -4.79 18.46
CA ALA A 56 -8.88 -4.05 17.22
C ALA A 56 -7.61 -3.25 16.93
N SER A 57 -7.27 -3.05 15.67
CA SER A 57 -6.08 -2.28 15.27
C SER A 57 -6.16 -0.79 15.62
N CYS A 58 -7.37 -0.25 15.79
CA CYS A 58 -7.59 1.15 16.15
C CYS A 58 -8.97 1.35 16.81
N ALA A 59 -9.15 2.50 17.45
CA ALA A 59 -10.39 2.88 18.13
C ALA A 59 -11.62 2.88 17.21
N ALA A 60 -11.49 3.36 15.96
CA ALA A 60 -12.59 3.37 15.00
C ALA A 60 -13.12 1.95 14.70
N ARG A 61 -12.24 0.98 14.54
CA ARG A 61 -12.60 -0.43 14.32
C ARG A 61 -13.23 -1.02 15.58
N LEU A 62 -12.74 -0.65 16.76
CA LEU A 62 -13.32 -1.06 18.03
C LEU A 62 -14.76 -0.58 18.16
N GLU A 63 -15.06 0.67 17.82
CA GLU A 63 -16.42 1.23 17.84
C GLU A 63 -17.35 0.52 16.85
N LEU A 64 -16.86 0.18 15.64
CA LEU A 64 -17.61 -0.64 14.69
C LEU A 64 -18.02 -2.00 15.30
N ARG A 65 -17.16 -2.63 16.10
CA ARG A 65 -17.46 -3.91 16.75
C ARG A 65 -18.43 -3.75 17.92
N ARG A 66 -18.32 -2.66 18.67
CA ARG A 66 -19.33 -2.30 19.70
C ARG A 66 -20.70 -2.05 19.08
N GLY A 67 -20.75 -1.27 18.00
CA GLY A 67 -21.97 -1.02 17.25
C GLY A 67 -22.60 -2.32 16.71
N LEU A 68 -21.80 -3.20 16.13
CA LEU A 68 -22.26 -4.50 15.65
C LEU A 68 -22.79 -5.39 16.78
N ALA A 69 -22.11 -5.44 17.93
CA ALA A 69 -22.60 -6.20 19.10
C ALA A 69 -23.97 -5.70 19.54
N LYS A 70 -24.16 -4.37 19.62
CA LYS A 70 -25.44 -3.73 19.93
C LYS A 70 -26.52 -4.08 18.90
N GLU A 71 -26.20 -3.99 17.59
CA GLU A 71 -27.12 -4.35 16.50
C GLU A 71 -27.60 -5.81 16.63
N LEU A 72 -26.69 -6.72 16.97
CA LEU A 72 -26.99 -8.14 17.14
C LEU A 72 -27.61 -8.50 18.49
N GLY A 73 -27.89 -7.50 19.36
CA GLY A 73 -28.44 -7.72 20.70
C GLY A 73 -27.51 -8.52 21.62
N LYS A 74 -26.19 -8.48 21.36
CA LYS A 74 -25.19 -9.17 22.18
C LYS A 74 -24.78 -8.30 23.36
N THR A 75 -24.89 -8.86 24.56
CA THR A 75 -24.39 -8.21 25.78
C THR A 75 -22.90 -8.50 25.94
N LEU A 76 -22.12 -7.47 26.23
CA LEU A 76 -20.72 -7.59 26.63
C LEU A 76 -20.69 -7.88 28.14
N ASP A 77 -21.03 -9.11 28.53
CA ASP A 77 -21.30 -9.55 29.90
C ASP A 77 -20.04 -9.97 30.69
N GLY A 78 -18.87 -9.53 30.22
CA GLY A 78 -17.58 -9.93 30.82
C GLY A 78 -16.96 -11.20 30.21
N SER A 79 -17.70 -11.98 29.42
CA SER A 79 -17.13 -13.09 28.64
C SER A 79 -16.41 -12.58 27.40
N VAL A 80 -16.78 -11.40 26.88
CA VAL A 80 -16.13 -10.74 25.74
C VAL A 80 -15.54 -9.40 26.19
N ARG A 81 -14.21 -9.29 26.09
CA ARG A 81 -13.48 -8.04 26.30
C ARG A 81 -13.04 -7.46 24.96
N LEU A 82 -13.41 -6.19 24.73
CA LEU A 82 -13.06 -5.43 23.53
C LEU A 82 -12.07 -4.34 23.90
N MET A 83 -10.94 -4.27 23.19
CA MET A 83 -9.95 -3.19 23.30
C MET A 83 -9.28 -2.92 21.96
N ASP A 84 -8.67 -1.76 21.81
CA ASP A 84 -7.78 -1.47 20.69
C ASP A 84 -6.31 -1.64 21.06
N CYS A 85 -5.45 -1.54 20.06
CA CYS A 85 -4.00 -1.70 20.24
C CYS A 85 -3.39 -0.63 21.15
N GLU A 86 -3.90 0.59 21.15
CA GLU A 86 -3.41 1.66 22.03
C GLU A 86 -3.75 1.35 23.49
N GLN A 87 -5.00 0.94 23.74
CA GLN A 87 -5.43 0.47 25.05
C GLN A 87 -4.65 -0.75 25.52
N LEU A 88 -4.32 -1.68 24.60
CA LEU A 88 -3.48 -2.83 24.91
C LEU A 88 -2.04 -2.41 25.26
N ALA A 89 -1.44 -1.52 24.50
CA ALA A 89 -0.09 -1.03 24.74
C ALA A 89 0.02 -0.19 26.04
N ALA A 90 -1.04 0.52 26.39
CA ALA A 90 -1.12 1.32 27.62
C ALA A 90 -1.36 0.50 28.90
N GLN A 91 -1.47 -0.85 28.80
CA GLN A 91 -1.70 -1.68 29.98
C GLN A 91 -0.54 -1.60 30.97
N SER A 92 -0.86 -1.37 32.25
CA SER A 92 0.11 -1.51 33.35
C SER A 92 0.47 -2.99 33.57
N ALA A 93 1.51 -3.27 34.36
CA ALA A 93 1.85 -4.63 34.75
C ALA A 93 0.65 -5.39 35.36
N LEU A 94 -0.15 -4.71 36.20
CA LEU A 94 -1.38 -5.29 36.77
C LEU A 94 -2.45 -5.53 35.69
N GLY A 95 -2.55 -4.65 34.70
CA GLY A 95 -3.45 -4.82 33.55
C GLY A 95 -3.11 -6.07 32.74
N TRP A 96 -1.84 -6.32 32.47
CA TRP A 96 -1.37 -7.54 31.81
C TRP A 96 -1.67 -8.81 32.63
N VAL A 97 -1.50 -8.76 33.96
CA VAL A 97 -1.87 -9.87 34.86
C VAL A 97 -3.38 -10.12 34.78
N ALA A 98 -4.19 -9.07 34.82
CA ALA A 98 -5.66 -9.21 34.72
C ALA A 98 -6.13 -9.76 33.37
N LEU A 99 -5.37 -9.52 32.28
CA LEU A 99 -5.61 -10.14 30.96
C LEU A 99 -5.26 -11.64 30.99
N ALA A 100 -4.13 -12.01 31.62
CA ALA A 100 -3.75 -13.41 31.79
C ALA A 100 -4.75 -14.18 32.67
N GLU A 101 -5.21 -13.57 33.77
CA GLU A 101 -6.22 -14.16 34.67
C GLU A 101 -7.61 -14.31 34.01
N PHE A 102 -7.90 -13.46 33.03
CA PHE A 102 -9.13 -13.58 32.23
C PHE A 102 -9.17 -14.90 31.45
N ARG A 103 -8.01 -15.50 31.13
CA ARG A 103 -7.86 -16.79 30.41
C ARG A 103 -8.77 -16.85 29.18
N PRO A 104 -8.55 -16.02 28.17
CA PRO A 104 -9.35 -16.07 26.96
C PRO A 104 -9.16 -17.43 26.27
N GLY A 105 -10.27 -18.06 25.88
CA GLY A 105 -10.25 -19.24 25.01
C GLY A 105 -10.05 -18.86 23.53
N LEU A 106 -10.40 -17.61 23.18
CA LEU A 106 -10.23 -17.06 21.83
C LEU A 106 -9.65 -15.65 21.87
N LEU A 107 -8.58 -15.42 21.13
CA LEU A 107 -8.03 -14.11 20.79
C LEU A 107 -8.48 -13.74 19.37
N VAL A 108 -9.20 -12.63 19.22
CA VAL A 108 -9.56 -12.08 17.91
C VAL A 108 -8.67 -10.88 17.64
N LEU A 109 -7.87 -10.94 16.57
CA LEU A 109 -6.97 -9.87 16.14
C LEU A 109 -7.57 -9.19 14.91
N ASP A 110 -8.28 -8.09 15.11
CA ASP A 110 -9.06 -7.41 14.09
C ASP A 110 -8.28 -6.26 13.44
N GLY A 111 -7.92 -6.42 12.19
CA GLY A 111 -6.97 -5.55 11.48
C GLY A 111 -5.53 -6.04 11.65
N TRP A 112 -5.32 -7.35 11.70
CA TRP A 112 -4.05 -7.98 11.96
C TRP A 112 -2.88 -7.43 11.14
N ARG A 113 -3.08 -7.21 9.84
CA ARG A 113 -2.05 -6.65 8.94
C ARG A 113 -1.68 -5.21 9.30
N GLU A 114 -2.60 -4.43 9.85
CA GLU A 114 -2.34 -3.07 10.34
C GLU A 114 -1.58 -3.09 11.67
N MET A 115 -1.85 -4.08 12.53
CA MET A 115 -1.16 -4.28 13.81
C MET A 115 0.33 -4.57 13.60
N SER A 116 0.69 -5.38 12.61
CA SER A 116 2.08 -5.70 12.30
C SER A 116 2.87 -4.53 11.71
N ALA A 117 2.19 -3.54 11.13
CA ALA A 117 2.82 -2.35 10.53
C ALA A 117 3.15 -1.23 11.52
N ARG A 118 2.63 -1.26 12.76
CA ARG A 118 2.66 -0.14 13.72
C ARG A 118 3.38 -0.43 15.03
N ASP A 119 4.43 -1.21 15.07
CA ASP A 119 5.22 -1.55 16.27
C ASP A 119 4.44 -2.20 17.43
N TRP A 120 3.21 -2.69 17.18
CA TRP A 120 2.43 -3.42 18.20
C TRP A 120 2.75 -4.91 18.26
N THR A 121 3.71 -5.35 17.45
CA THR A 121 4.13 -6.75 17.37
C THR A 121 4.56 -7.29 18.73
N ASP A 122 5.28 -6.49 19.52
CA ASP A 122 5.74 -6.89 20.86
C ASP A 122 4.57 -7.10 21.83
N CYS A 123 3.55 -6.23 21.79
CA CYS A 123 2.34 -6.38 22.61
C CYS A 123 1.57 -7.64 22.24
N VAL A 124 1.43 -7.94 20.96
CA VAL A 124 0.76 -9.15 20.48
C VAL A 124 1.56 -10.41 20.84
N GLN A 125 2.88 -10.37 20.72
CA GLN A 125 3.75 -11.47 21.15
C GLN A 125 3.67 -11.70 22.66
N LEU A 126 3.62 -10.64 23.45
CA LEU A 126 3.42 -10.75 24.90
C LEU A 126 2.07 -11.38 25.21
N LEU A 127 1.01 -10.99 24.49
CA LEU A 127 -0.32 -11.57 24.64
C LEU A 127 -0.32 -13.08 24.35
N PHE A 128 0.39 -13.52 23.30
CA PHE A 128 0.54 -14.95 22.99
C PHE A 128 1.28 -15.73 24.09
N ARG A 129 2.29 -15.10 24.72
CA ARG A 129 3.01 -15.74 25.84
C ARG A 129 2.16 -15.83 27.11
N LEU A 130 1.33 -14.82 27.37
CA LEU A 130 0.46 -14.79 28.54
C LEU A 130 -0.76 -15.69 28.39
N CYS A 131 -1.22 -15.93 27.16
CA CYS A 131 -2.41 -16.74 26.86
C CYS A 131 -2.05 -17.88 25.89
N PRO A 132 -1.16 -18.82 26.25
CA PRO A 132 -0.64 -19.83 25.33
C PRO A 132 -1.69 -20.84 24.87
N GLU A 133 -2.74 -21.05 25.67
CA GLU A 133 -3.84 -21.97 25.36
C GLU A 133 -4.95 -21.34 24.50
N ALA A 134 -4.90 -20.01 24.31
CA ALA A 134 -5.91 -19.32 23.55
C ALA A 134 -5.77 -19.62 22.06
N LYS A 135 -6.86 -19.93 21.40
CA LYS A 135 -6.95 -19.98 19.95
C LYS A 135 -6.89 -18.57 19.37
N VAL A 136 -6.33 -18.42 18.18
CA VAL A 136 -6.16 -17.09 17.54
C VAL A 136 -6.94 -17.03 16.25
N LEU A 137 -7.85 -16.07 16.13
CA LEU A 137 -8.56 -15.74 14.90
C LEU A 137 -8.16 -14.35 14.44
N ALA A 138 -7.42 -14.27 13.35
CA ALA A 138 -7.03 -13.02 12.74
C ALA A 138 -8.03 -12.57 11.67
N LEU A 139 -8.40 -11.30 11.68
CA LEU A 139 -9.23 -10.67 10.66
C LEU A 139 -8.38 -9.67 9.89
N ALA A 140 -8.27 -9.82 8.58
CA ALA A 140 -7.46 -8.96 7.73
C ALA A 140 -8.19 -8.59 6.42
N GLU A 141 -7.74 -7.50 5.80
CA GLU A 141 -8.12 -7.16 4.45
C GLU A 141 -7.09 -7.76 3.46
N PRO A 142 -7.52 -8.23 2.25
CA PRO A 142 -6.62 -8.91 1.31
C PRO A 142 -5.55 -7.99 0.75
N ASP A 143 -5.88 -6.71 0.64
CA ASP A 143 -5.11 -5.70 -0.08
C ASP A 143 -4.35 -4.73 0.85
N ALA A 144 -3.95 -5.15 2.04
CA ALA A 144 -3.13 -4.31 2.91
C ALA A 144 -1.75 -4.06 2.25
N PRO A 145 -1.27 -2.80 2.16
CA PRO A 145 -0.01 -2.50 1.49
C PRO A 145 1.20 -2.99 2.29
N GLY A 146 2.21 -3.51 1.60
CA GLY A 146 3.58 -3.55 2.04
C GLY A 146 4.13 -4.77 2.74
N GLU A 147 5.31 -4.60 3.31
CA GLU A 147 6.12 -5.62 4.00
C GLU A 147 5.47 -6.22 5.26
N SER A 148 4.48 -5.53 5.83
CA SER A 148 3.68 -5.97 6.98
C SER A 148 2.94 -7.29 6.76
N CYS A 149 2.64 -7.66 5.51
CA CYS A 149 2.01 -8.96 5.23
C CYS A 149 2.89 -10.15 5.61
N ARG A 150 4.21 -10.07 5.38
CA ARG A 150 5.13 -11.19 5.65
C ARG A 150 5.27 -11.48 7.15
N ALA A 151 5.48 -10.45 7.96
CA ALA A 151 5.57 -10.62 9.42
C ALA A 151 4.27 -11.16 10.02
N ALA A 152 3.12 -10.73 9.49
CA ALA A 152 1.82 -11.26 9.88
C ALA A 152 1.63 -12.73 9.46
N GLU A 153 2.06 -13.10 8.26
CA GLU A 153 2.00 -14.45 7.74
C GLU A 153 2.95 -15.40 8.50
N GLU A 154 4.16 -14.95 8.84
CA GLU A 154 5.11 -15.70 9.65
C GLU A 154 4.58 -16.00 11.07
N LEU A 155 3.83 -15.07 11.68
CA LEU A 155 3.25 -15.28 13.01
C LEU A 155 2.01 -16.20 13.00
N LEU A 156 1.23 -16.21 11.93
CA LEU A 156 -0.01 -17.00 11.82
C LEU A 156 0.21 -18.33 11.07
N GLY A 157 1.30 -18.46 10.29
CA GLY A 157 1.52 -19.60 9.42
C GLY A 157 0.49 -19.67 8.27
N ASP A 158 0.30 -20.88 7.69
CA ASP A 158 -0.64 -21.13 6.58
C ASP A 158 -2.13 -21.21 7.03
N ALA A 159 -2.50 -20.38 8.01
CA ALA A 159 -3.82 -20.44 8.65
C ALA A 159 -4.91 -19.65 7.91
N VAL A 160 -4.66 -19.19 6.68
CA VAL A 160 -5.66 -18.44 5.89
C VAL A 160 -6.75 -19.37 5.40
N VAL A 161 -7.99 -19.07 5.76
CA VAL A 161 -9.17 -19.88 5.41
C VAL A 161 -10.12 -19.04 4.54
N GLU A 162 -10.66 -19.66 3.49
CA GLU A 162 -11.65 -19.08 2.58
C GLU A 162 -11.34 -17.61 2.20
N PRO A 163 -10.15 -17.34 1.61
CA PRO A 163 -9.78 -16.00 1.22
C PRO A 163 -10.75 -15.45 0.17
N LEU A 164 -11.11 -14.18 0.31
CA LEU A 164 -12.04 -13.51 -0.59
C LEU A 164 -11.41 -12.24 -1.16
N THR A 165 -11.42 -12.11 -2.49
CA THR A 165 -11.00 -10.87 -3.17
C THR A 165 -12.16 -9.87 -3.24
N LEU A 166 -11.85 -8.60 -3.56
CA LEU A 166 -12.90 -7.61 -3.79
C LEU A 166 -13.79 -8.00 -4.97
N GLY A 167 -13.22 -8.50 -6.07
CA GLY A 167 -13.99 -8.98 -7.22
C GLY A 167 -14.94 -10.12 -6.86
N GLY A 168 -14.47 -11.08 -6.05
CA GLY A 168 -15.32 -12.16 -5.51
C GLY A 168 -16.44 -11.63 -4.62
N ALA A 169 -16.14 -10.69 -3.73
CA ALA A 169 -17.17 -10.09 -2.84
C ALA A 169 -18.26 -9.35 -3.61
N LEU A 170 -17.90 -8.68 -4.69
CA LEU A 170 -18.88 -8.02 -5.60
C LEU A 170 -19.68 -9.04 -6.39
N ALA A 171 -19.03 -10.07 -6.95
CA ALA A 171 -19.70 -11.13 -7.71
C ALA A 171 -20.68 -11.94 -6.85
N ASP A 172 -20.32 -12.21 -5.60
CA ASP A 172 -21.16 -12.95 -4.63
C ASP A 172 -22.26 -12.07 -4.00
N GLY A 173 -22.31 -10.76 -4.30
CA GLY A 173 -23.26 -9.83 -3.72
C GLY A 173 -23.05 -9.54 -2.23
N LEU A 174 -21.87 -9.84 -1.68
CA LEU A 174 -21.49 -9.48 -0.29
C LEU A 174 -21.24 -7.99 -0.14
N LEU A 175 -20.76 -7.35 -1.20
CA LEU A 175 -20.67 -5.91 -1.33
C LEU A 175 -21.56 -5.48 -2.49
N PRO A 176 -22.23 -4.31 -2.37
CA PRO A 176 -23.04 -3.80 -3.45
C PRO A 176 -22.17 -3.39 -4.64
N MET A 177 -22.67 -3.65 -5.86
CA MET A 177 -22.04 -3.12 -7.07
C MET A 177 -22.24 -1.60 -7.14
N PRO A 178 -21.24 -0.82 -7.58
CA PRO A 178 -21.46 0.59 -7.88
C PRO A 178 -22.53 0.76 -8.96
N THR A 179 -23.42 1.75 -8.84
CA THR A 179 -24.42 2.03 -9.89
C THR A 179 -23.79 2.50 -11.20
N SER A 180 -22.69 3.21 -11.10
CA SER A 180 -21.81 3.57 -12.20
C SER A 180 -20.38 3.71 -11.73
N TYR A 181 -19.43 3.57 -12.64
CA TYR A 181 -18.02 3.72 -12.33
C TYR A 181 -17.31 4.52 -13.42
N THR A 182 -16.58 5.56 -13.04
CA THR A 182 -15.84 6.42 -13.95
C THR A 182 -14.40 6.62 -13.48
N ALA A 183 -13.43 6.29 -14.34
CA ALA A 183 -12.03 6.60 -14.08
C ALA A 183 -11.65 7.94 -14.73
N LEU A 184 -11.01 8.80 -13.95
CA LEU A 184 -10.55 10.12 -14.33
C LEU A 184 -9.05 10.20 -14.08
N LEU A 185 -8.33 10.94 -14.91
CA LEU A 185 -6.88 11.15 -14.78
C LEU A 185 -6.58 12.64 -14.66
N TRP A 186 -5.82 12.98 -13.62
CA TRP A 186 -5.25 14.34 -13.48
C TRP A 186 -3.75 14.21 -13.18
N PRO A 187 -2.91 13.97 -14.19
CA PRO A 187 -1.49 13.75 -13.97
C PRO A 187 -0.87 14.94 -13.28
N GLN A 188 -0.21 14.68 -12.17
CA GLN A 188 0.50 15.71 -11.43
C GLN A 188 1.79 16.07 -12.14
N GLU A 189 2.22 17.32 -11.98
CA GLU A 189 3.49 17.82 -12.48
C GLU A 189 4.67 16.92 -12.06
N ALA A 190 4.66 16.44 -10.81
CA ALA A 190 5.66 15.51 -10.30
C ALA A 190 5.72 14.17 -11.07
N ALA A 191 4.58 13.63 -11.51
CA ALA A 191 4.52 12.41 -12.30
C ALA A 191 5.13 12.61 -13.69
N MET A 192 4.81 13.71 -14.35
CA MET A 192 5.38 14.09 -15.65
C MET A 192 6.88 14.40 -15.53
N ALA A 193 7.31 15.09 -14.48
CA ALA A 193 8.72 15.36 -14.21
C ALA A 193 9.51 14.07 -14.00
N ARG A 194 8.94 13.07 -13.32
CA ARG A 194 9.53 11.75 -13.11
C ARG A 194 9.71 11.00 -14.43
N LEU A 195 8.70 10.96 -15.28
CA LEU A 195 8.79 10.34 -16.63
C LEU A 195 9.84 11.04 -17.50
N ARG A 196 9.88 12.36 -17.48
CA ARG A 196 10.90 13.14 -18.19
C ARG A 196 12.32 12.77 -17.72
N ALA A 197 12.49 12.58 -16.42
CA ALA A 197 13.77 12.16 -15.86
C ALA A 197 14.14 10.72 -16.29
N GLU A 198 13.19 9.81 -16.36
CA GLU A 198 13.44 8.43 -16.86
C GLU A 198 13.94 8.45 -18.31
N VAL A 199 13.27 9.18 -19.20
CA VAL A 199 13.70 9.38 -20.60
C VAL A 199 15.13 9.91 -20.63
N LYS A 200 15.42 11.00 -19.90
CA LYS A 200 16.75 11.60 -19.82
C LYS A 200 17.82 10.66 -19.24
N ASN A 201 17.46 9.79 -18.31
CA ASN A 201 18.39 8.88 -17.65
C ASN A 201 18.87 7.74 -18.58
N LEU A 202 18.03 7.35 -19.53
CA LEU A 202 18.35 6.32 -20.52
C LEU A 202 19.01 6.87 -21.80
N ARG A 203 18.97 8.19 -22.00
CA ARG A 203 19.58 8.82 -23.18
C ARG A 203 21.09 8.61 -23.25
N VAL A 204 21.60 8.23 -24.41
CA VAL A 204 23.02 8.20 -24.73
C VAL A 204 23.44 9.57 -25.30
N PRO A 205 24.45 10.23 -24.75
CA PRO A 205 24.93 11.50 -25.29
C PRO A 205 25.39 11.35 -26.74
N GLY A 206 25.06 12.34 -27.58
CA GLY A 206 25.47 12.35 -28.99
C GLY A 206 24.59 11.54 -29.95
N THR A 207 23.55 10.86 -29.43
CA THR A 207 22.57 10.15 -30.27
C THR A 207 21.18 10.79 -30.16
N PRO A 208 20.36 10.72 -31.23
CA PRO A 208 18.94 11.07 -31.14
C PRO A 208 18.28 10.24 -30.03
N ASP A 209 17.38 10.85 -29.28
CA ASP A 209 16.64 10.16 -28.22
C ASP A 209 15.30 9.66 -28.78
N PRO A 210 15.16 8.34 -29.05
CA PRO A 210 13.94 7.80 -29.64
C PRO A 210 12.73 7.87 -28.70
N ASN A 211 12.97 8.16 -27.43
CA ASN A 211 11.92 8.28 -26.41
C ASN A 211 11.46 9.73 -26.20
N ALA A 212 12.23 10.73 -26.69
CA ALA A 212 11.85 12.14 -26.60
C ALA A 212 10.53 12.43 -27.35
N GLU A 213 10.37 11.90 -28.57
CA GLU A 213 9.14 12.05 -29.36
C GLU A 213 7.95 11.41 -28.67
N LYS A 214 8.14 10.20 -28.08
CA LYS A 214 7.07 9.51 -27.34
C LYS A 214 6.68 10.27 -26.08
N TYR A 215 7.64 10.87 -25.38
CA TYR A 215 7.37 11.72 -24.23
C TYR A 215 6.62 13.00 -24.65
N GLN A 216 6.99 13.62 -25.77
CA GLN A 216 6.31 14.78 -26.30
C GLN A 216 4.87 14.46 -26.70
N ALA A 217 4.63 13.32 -27.35
CA ALA A 217 3.27 12.86 -27.67
C ALA A 217 2.43 12.66 -26.42
N LEU A 218 3.02 12.12 -25.35
CA LEU A 218 2.34 12.01 -24.06
C LEU A 218 2.05 13.38 -23.45
N SER A 219 3.00 14.33 -23.47
CA SER A 219 2.80 15.69 -22.95
C SER A 219 1.64 16.39 -23.65
N LEU A 220 1.58 16.32 -24.95
CA LEU A 220 0.47 16.89 -25.73
C LEU A 220 -0.89 16.24 -25.41
N ALA A 221 -0.90 14.92 -25.20
CA ALA A 221 -2.12 14.23 -24.81
C ALA A 221 -2.56 14.60 -23.37
N VAL A 222 -1.63 14.85 -22.46
CA VAL A 222 -1.90 15.30 -21.08
C VAL A 222 -2.45 16.72 -21.07
N GLU A 223 -1.92 17.64 -21.90
CA GLU A 223 -2.42 19.00 -22.01
C GLU A 223 -3.88 19.10 -22.47
N GLN A 224 -4.39 18.05 -23.13
CA GLN A 224 -5.79 17.96 -23.55
C GLN A 224 -6.72 17.41 -22.46
N LEU A 225 -6.18 16.94 -21.32
CA LEU A 225 -7.00 16.47 -20.22
C LEU A 225 -7.57 17.66 -19.44
N PRO A 226 -8.82 17.53 -18.94
CA PRO A 226 -9.39 18.55 -18.09
C PRO A 226 -8.62 18.63 -16.76
N SER A 227 -8.56 19.82 -16.17
CA SER A 227 -8.00 20.03 -14.85
C SER A 227 -8.83 19.31 -13.76
N VAL A 228 -8.28 19.14 -12.57
CA VAL A 228 -8.99 18.49 -11.45
C VAL A 228 -10.26 19.27 -11.07
N GLU A 229 -10.22 20.58 -11.17
CA GLU A 229 -11.36 21.45 -10.89
C GLU A 229 -12.52 21.18 -11.87
N VAL A 230 -12.20 21.10 -13.17
CA VAL A 230 -13.21 20.76 -14.20
C VAL A 230 -13.75 19.35 -14.02
N LEU A 231 -12.89 18.40 -13.61
CA LEU A 231 -13.31 17.02 -13.32
C LEU A 231 -14.24 16.97 -12.12
N LEU A 232 -13.91 17.65 -11.03
CA LEU A 232 -14.75 17.72 -9.83
C LEU A 232 -16.08 18.41 -10.13
N ALA A 233 -16.07 19.58 -10.79
CA ALA A 233 -17.29 20.28 -11.15
C ALA A 233 -18.21 19.44 -12.04
N ARG A 234 -17.66 18.62 -12.92
CA ARG A 234 -18.44 17.72 -13.79
C ARG A 234 -19.01 16.51 -13.05
N TRP A 235 -18.26 15.99 -12.06
CA TRP A 235 -18.64 14.79 -11.31
C TRP A 235 -19.58 15.10 -10.15
N LEU A 236 -19.46 16.29 -9.57
CA LEU A 236 -20.32 16.81 -8.52
C LEU A 236 -21.32 17.80 -9.14
N PRO A 237 -22.39 17.29 -9.79
CA PRO A 237 -23.35 18.17 -10.47
C PRO A 237 -24.05 19.07 -9.44
N ASP A 238 -24.60 20.19 -9.91
CA ASP A 238 -25.20 21.29 -9.18
C ASP A 238 -26.35 20.92 -8.23
N ALA A 239 -26.71 19.67 -8.16
CA ALA A 239 -27.77 19.22 -7.27
C ALA A 239 -27.29 19.22 -5.81
N ALA A 240 -28.17 19.58 -4.92
CA ALA A 240 -28.06 19.38 -3.49
C ALA A 240 -27.78 17.89 -3.17
N GLY A 241 -26.53 17.48 -3.19
CA GLY A 241 -26.10 16.10 -3.01
C GLY A 241 -25.04 15.98 -1.92
N ARG A 242 -25.00 14.80 -1.29
CA ARG A 242 -23.96 14.43 -0.32
C ARG A 242 -22.96 13.50 -0.97
N TYR A 243 -21.70 13.86 -0.97
CA TYR A 243 -20.64 13.06 -1.59
C TYR A 243 -19.53 12.77 -0.59
N LEU A 244 -19.08 11.50 -0.59
CA LEU A 244 -17.89 11.08 0.12
C LEU A 244 -16.68 11.26 -0.81
N VAL A 245 -15.68 12.02 -0.38
CA VAL A 245 -14.39 12.17 -1.06
C VAL A 245 -13.34 11.43 -0.23
N LEU A 246 -12.98 10.24 -0.66
CA LEU A 246 -12.04 9.37 0.04
C LEU A 246 -10.65 9.52 -0.56
N CYS A 247 -9.70 9.99 0.24
CA CYS A 247 -8.33 10.26 -0.16
C CYS A 247 -7.36 9.20 0.36
N GLU A 248 -6.29 8.95 -0.37
CA GLU A 248 -5.29 7.93 -0.01
C GLU A 248 -4.49 8.33 1.23
N ASP A 249 -4.22 9.63 1.42
CA ASP A 249 -3.44 10.17 2.54
C ASP A 249 -3.96 11.52 3.02
N ALA A 250 -3.51 11.95 4.21
CA ALA A 250 -3.94 13.20 4.85
C ALA A 250 -3.55 14.44 4.04
N GLN A 251 -2.40 14.43 3.37
CA GLN A 251 -1.97 15.55 2.52
C GLN A 251 -2.91 15.73 1.34
N THR A 252 -3.29 14.63 0.70
CA THR A 252 -4.25 14.65 -0.41
C THR A 252 -5.63 15.10 0.08
N ALA A 253 -6.07 14.64 1.24
CA ALA A 253 -7.34 15.05 1.83
C ALA A 253 -7.38 16.57 2.10
N ALA A 254 -6.34 17.13 2.71
CA ALA A 254 -6.24 18.57 2.94
C ALA A 254 -6.25 19.39 1.65
N GLN A 255 -5.52 18.95 0.62
CA GLN A 255 -5.51 19.60 -0.69
C GLN A 255 -6.88 19.55 -1.38
N MET A 256 -7.54 18.39 -1.34
CA MET A 256 -8.86 18.23 -1.94
C MET A 256 -9.93 19.03 -1.20
N ALA A 257 -9.87 19.11 0.13
CA ALA A 257 -10.76 19.95 0.91
C ALA A 257 -10.61 21.45 0.56
N GLN A 258 -9.38 21.93 0.48
CA GLN A 258 -9.10 23.32 0.08
C GLN A 258 -9.59 23.64 -1.33
N GLN A 259 -9.36 22.73 -2.29
CA GLN A 259 -9.82 22.91 -3.67
C GLN A 259 -11.35 22.87 -3.76
N ALA A 260 -11.99 21.94 -3.04
CA ALA A 260 -13.44 21.84 -2.99
C ALA A 260 -14.09 23.07 -2.35
N GLU A 261 -13.53 23.58 -1.27
CA GLU A 261 -13.99 24.81 -0.61
C GLU A 261 -13.88 26.03 -1.55
N ALA A 262 -12.76 26.14 -2.29
CA ALA A 262 -12.56 27.22 -3.25
C ALA A 262 -13.54 27.14 -4.44
N LEU A 263 -13.95 25.94 -4.87
CA LEU A 263 -14.84 25.73 -6.01
C LEU A 263 -16.33 25.83 -5.65
N PHE A 264 -16.70 25.28 -4.50
CA PHE A 264 -18.10 25.05 -4.13
C PHE A 264 -18.55 25.88 -2.92
N GLY A 265 -17.65 26.60 -2.25
CA GLY A 265 -17.95 27.40 -1.08
C GLY A 265 -18.22 26.59 0.19
N ALA A 266 -19.12 27.07 1.04
CA ALA A 266 -19.47 26.43 2.30
C ALA A 266 -20.16 25.05 2.09
N GLY A 267 -19.89 24.09 2.98
CA GLY A 267 -20.45 22.71 2.91
C GLY A 267 -19.41 21.62 2.76
N VAL A 268 -18.11 21.99 2.81
CA VAL A 268 -17.03 21.02 2.85
C VAL A 268 -16.72 20.64 4.29
N HIS A 269 -16.96 19.39 4.65
CA HIS A 269 -16.61 18.82 5.95
C HIS A 269 -15.34 17.97 5.78
N THR A 270 -14.45 18.06 6.75
CA THR A 270 -13.22 17.26 6.76
C THR A 270 -13.25 16.32 7.95
N CYS A 271 -12.85 15.07 7.74
CA CYS A 271 -12.75 14.08 8.79
C CYS A 271 -11.29 13.64 8.98
N CYS A 272 -10.82 13.70 10.22
CA CYS A 272 -9.56 13.09 10.61
C CYS A 272 -9.69 11.56 10.68
N ALA A 273 -8.59 10.84 10.55
CA ALA A 273 -8.55 9.39 10.34
C ALA A 273 -9.23 8.53 11.41
N ASP A 274 -9.49 9.07 12.62
CA ASP A 274 -9.79 8.25 13.80
C ASP A 274 -11.24 8.30 14.29
N ALA A 275 -12.08 9.22 13.80
CA ALA A 275 -13.46 9.39 14.30
C ALA A 275 -14.43 9.92 13.24
N LEU A 276 -14.93 9.03 12.37
CA LEU A 276 -15.92 9.43 11.36
C LEU A 276 -17.28 9.82 12.00
N SER A 277 -17.64 9.20 13.11
CA SER A 277 -18.97 9.36 13.70
C SER A 277 -19.27 10.77 14.21
N SER A 278 -18.32 11.45 14.85
CA SER A 278 -18.50 12.82 15.33
C SER A 278 -18.41 13.87 14.23
N ASP A 279 -17.53 13.64 13.24
CA ASP A 279 -17.25 14.59 12.18
C ASP A 279 -18.23 14.44 11.00
N ALA A 280 -18.82 13.24 10.84
CA ALA A 280 -19.84 13.00 9.83
C ALA A 280 -21.24 13.47 10.25
N GLU A 281 -21.52 13.63 11.54
CA GLU A 281 -22.85 14.05 12.02
C GLU A 281 -23.27 15.40 11.43
N PRO A 282 -22.47 16.48 11.42
CA PRO A 282 -22.84 17.74 10.77
C PRO A 282 -23.10 17.56 9.27
N PHE A 283 -22.30 16.74 8.60
CA PHE A 283 -22.48 16.42 7.18
C PHE A 283 -23.81 15.69 6.91
N LEU A 284 -24.26 14.83 7.82
CA LEU A 284 -25.49 14.06 7.69
C LEU A 284 -26.75 14.83 8.12
N THR A 285 -26.62 15.70 9.11
CA THR A 285 -27.75 16.41 9.74
C THR A 285 -28.06 17.76 9.13
N ASP A 286 -27.11 18.37 8.42
CA ASP A 286 -27.34 19.63 7.74
C ASP A 286 -28.45 19.49 6.68
N GLU A 287 -29.53 20.25 6.79
CA GLU A 287 -30.71 20.21 5.92
C GLU A 287 -30.61 21.20 4.72
N ALA A 288 -29.49 21.88 4.55
CA ALA A 288 -29.33 22.83 3.47
C ALA A 288 -29.44 22.14 2.09
N ASP A 289 -30.23 22.74 1.18
CA ASP A 289 -30.33 22.36 -0.24
C ASP A 289 -29.06 22.75 -1.03
N ALA A 290 -27.90 22.34 -0.52
CA ALA A 290 -26.60 22.65 -1.08
C ALA A 290 -25.73 21.42 -1.21
N LEU A 291 -24.76 21.45 -2.12
CA LEU A 291 -23.74 20.42 -2.25
C LEU A 291 -22.94 20.29 -0.95
N ARG A 292 -22.82 19.05 -0.46
CA ARG A 292 -22.05 18.72 0.75
C ARG A 292 -21.04 17.65 0.46
N LEU A 293 -19.82 17.89 0.90
CA LEU A 293 -18.68 16.99 0.70
C LEU A 293 -18.14 16.57 2.06
N LEU A 294 -17.95 15.27 2.25
CA LEU A 294 -17.17 14.74 3.37
C LEU A 294 -15.82 14.27 2.82
N VAL A 295 -14.78 15.03 3.10
CA VAL A 295 -13.42 14.71 2.67
C VAL A 295 -12.70 13.98 3.80
N CYS A 296 -12.31 12.73 3.58
CA CYS A 296 -11.66 11.91 4.59
C CYS A 296 -10.49 11.08 4.03
N VAL A 297 -9.66 10.61 4.93
CA VAL A 297 -8.55 9.71 4.63
C VAL A 297 -9.04 8.27 4.61
N ASN A 298 -8.44 7.42 3.78
CA ASN A 298 -8.72 5.99 3.75
C ASN A 298 -8.33 5.32 5.08
N SER A 299 -9.26 5.23 5.99
CA SER A 299 -9.11 4.61 7.32
C SER A 299 -10.25 3.63 7.62
N PRO A 300 -10.13 2.75 8.61
CA PRO A 300 -11.22 1.89 9.05
C PRO A 300 -12.48 2.65 9.49
N ALA A 301 -12.36 3.89 9.93
CA ALA A 301 -13.51 4.74 10.31
C ALA A 301 -14.50 4.92 9.15
N VAL A 302 -14.01 4.91 7.91
CA VAL A 302 -14.85 5.01 6.69
C VAL A 302 -15.80 3.82 6.51
N GLU A 303 -15.57 2.70 7.20
CA GLU A 303 -16.49 1.54 7.15
C GLU A 303 -17.83 1.79 7.88
N THR A 304 -17.96 2.92 8.61
CA THR A 304 -19.20 3.30 9.29
C THR A 304 -20.29 3.58 8.24
N PRO A 305 -21.47 2.93 8.34
CA PRO A 305 -22.54 3.14 7.38
C PRO A 305 -23.01 4.60 7.34
N LEU A 306 -23.02 5.17 6.14
CA LEU A 306 -23.50 6.52 5.83
C LEU A 306 -24.78 6.42 4.99
N THR A 307 -25.79 7.19 5.35
CA THR A 307 -27.07 7.22 4.64
C THR A 307 -27.21 8.49 3.78
N GLY A 308 -27.96 8.39 2.68
CA GLY A 308 -28.27 9.53 1.82
C GLY A 308 -27.08 10.06 1.02
N ILE A 309 -26.08 9.20 0.76
CA ILE A 309 -24.91 9.56 -0.05
C ILE A 309 -25.27 9.45 -1.55
N SER A 310 -25.01 10.52 -2.29
CA SER A 310 -25.31 10.62 -3.73
C SER A 310 -24.20 10.00 -4.61
N GLY A 311 -22.97 9.94 -4.11
CA GLY A 311 -21.86 9.36 -4.81
C GLY A 311 -20.53 9.41 -4.03
N VAL A 312 -19.53 8.73 -4.56
CA VAL A 312 -18.18 8.64 -3.96
C VAL A 312 -17.13 9.06 -4.98
N VAL A 313 -16.16 9.83 -4.52
CA VAL A 313 -14.95 10.17 -5.27
C VAL A 313 -13.74 9.55 -4.55
N LEU A 314 -13.07 8.61 -5.20
CA LEU A 314 -11.81 8.04 -4.72
C LEU A 314 -10.65 8.83 -5.29
N VAL A 315 -9.81 9.41 -4.43
CA VAL A 315 -8.70 10.28 -4.85
C VAL A 315 -7.36 9.60 -4.54
N ARG A 316 -6.60 9.27 -5.59
CA ARG A 316 -5.37 8.49 -5.48
C ARG A 316 -4.16 9.19 -6.10
N ARG A 317 -3.05 9.18 -5.38
CA ARG A 317 -1.74 9.66 -5.84
C ARG A 317 -0.81 8.52 -6.26
N THR A 318 -1.05 7.31 -5.79
CA THR A 318 -0.23 6.13 -6.11
C THR A 318 -0.91 5.22 -7.13
N ALA A 319 -0.13 4.34 -7.73
CA ALA A 319 -0.60 3.35 -8.70
C ALA A 319 -0.94 1.99 -8.07
N GLU A 320 -0.87 1.90 -6.74
CA GLU A 320 -1.00 0.62 -6.04
C GLU A 320 -2.43 0.08 -6.11
N ALA A 321 -2.60 -1.04 -6.79
CA ALA A 321 -3.89 -1.72 -6.88
C ALA A 321 -4.48 -2.13 -5.51
N PRO A 322 -3.67 -2.58 -4.54
CA PRO A 322 -4.15 -2.85 -3.18
C PRO A 322 -4.83 -1.65 -2.53
N ALA A 323 -4.20 -0.49 -2.53
CA ALA A 323 -4.77 0.73 -1.95
C ALA A 323 -6.13 1.08 -2.60
N TYR A 324 -6.22 0.98 -3.92
CA TYR A 324 -7.47 1.20 -4.66
C TYR A 324 -8.59 0.24 -4.21
N ARG A 325 -8.30 -1.06 -4.14
CA ARG A 325 -9.29 -2.07 -3.76
C ARG A 325 -9.78 -1.87 -2.34
N GLN A 326 -8.88 -1.50 -1.44
CA GLN A 326 -9.21 -1.19 -0.05
C GLN A 326 -10.12 0.04 0.05
N MET A 327 -9.77 1.14 -0.64
CA MET A 327 -10.59 2.35 -0.67
C MET A 327 -11.99 2.07 -1.22
N LEU A 328 -12.08 1.35 -2.34
CA LEU A 328 -13.36 1.01 -2.95
C LEU A 328 -14.20 0.10 -2.03
N ALA A 329 -13.60 -0.91 -1.42
CA ALA A 329 -14.31 -1.80 -0.49
C ALA A 329 -14.90 -1.04 0.70
N ARG A 330 -14.13 -0.14 1.31
CA ARG A 330 -14.57 0.70 2.44
C ARG A 330 -15.68 1.67 2.01
N ALA A 331 -15.52 2.31 0.88
CA ALA A 331 -16.53 3.22 0.34
C ALA A 331 -17.87 2.51 0.07
N LEU A 332 -17.83 1.32 -0.53
CA LEU A 332 -19.04 0.52 -0.78
C LEU A 332 -19.66 -0.02 0.53
N ALA A 333 -18.82 -0.38 1.50
CA ALA A 333 -19.30 -0.78 2.82
C ALA A 333 -20.03 0.35 3.55
N ALA A 334 -19.54 1.58 3.40
CA ALA A 334 -20.12 2.77 4.03
C ALA A 334 -21.36 3.29 3.29
N CYS A 335 -21.29 3.42 1.97
CA CYS A 335 -22.27 4.17 1.18
C CYS A 335 -23.26 3.30 0.41
N GLY A 336 -23.00 1.98 0.32
CA GLY A 336 -23.85 1.09 -0.46
C GLY A 336 -23.65 1.23 -1.98
N SER A 337 -24.72 0.96 -2.75
CA SER A 337 -24.71 1.02 -4.21
C SER A 337 -24.90 2.45 -4.71
N VAL A 338 -23.80 3.14 -4.95
CA VAL A 338 -23.74 4.55 -5.36
C VAL A 338 -22.85 4.70 -6.61
N PRO A 339 -22.94 5.83 -7.34
CA PRO A 339 -21.96 6.17 -8.36
C PRO A 339 -20.58 6.36 -7.75
N VAL A 340 -19.54 5.80 -8.39
CA VAL A 340 -18.15 5.94 -7.94
C VAL A 340 -17.29 6.56 -9.04
N ALA A 341 -16.58 7.64 -8.72
CA ALA A 341 -15.51 8.18 -9.55
C ALA A 341 -14.16 7.86 -8.94
N GLU A 342 -13.23 7.38 -9.75
CA GLU A 342 -11.82 7.29 -9.37
C GLU A 342 -11.04 8.43 -9.99
N LEU A 343 -10.47 9.30 -9.18
CA LEU A 343 -9.57 10.36 -9.59
C LEU A 343 -8.13 9.91 -9.33
N SER A 344 -7.39 9.58 -10.39
CA SER A 344 -6.02 9.07 -10.31
C SER A 344 -5.01 10.12 -10.76
N ALA A 345 -3.96 10.33 -9.97
CA ALA A 345 -2.82 11.17 -10.33
C ALA A 345 -1.76 10.44 -11.17
N THR A 346 -1.94 9.13 -11.41
CA THR A 346 -0.96 8.29 -12.11
C THR A 346 -1.58 7.56 -13.29
N PHE A 347 -0.79 7.38 -14.34
CA PHE A 347 -1.24 6.65 -15.54
C PHE A 347 -1.46 5.16 -15.27
N GLU A 348 -0.67 4.58 -14.37
CA GLU A 348 -0.79 3.19 -13.94
C GLU A 348 -2.09 2.93 -13.19
N GLY A 349 -2.54 3.89 -12.40
CA GLY A 349 -3.79 3.82 -11.63
C GLY A 349 -5.00 3.48 -12.49
N LEU A 350 -5.04 3.97 -13.73
CA LEU A 350 -6.11 3.71 -14.68
C LEU A 350 -6.30 2.23 -15.06
N THR A 351 -5.39 1.35 -14.69
CA THR A 351 -5.50 -0.09 -14.97
C THR A 351 -6.28 -0.86 -13.91
N CYS A 352 -6.45 -0.31 -12.72
CA CYS A 352 -7.09 -0.99 -11.59
C CYS A 352 -8.56 -1.31 -11.86
N VAL A 353 -9.31 -0.37 -12.42
CA VAL A 353 -10.73 -0.51 -12.70
C VAL A 353 -11.03 -1.59 -13.74
N PRO A 354 -10.40 -1.56 -14.95
CA PRO A 354 -10.62 -2.60 -15.94
C PRO A 354 -10.30 -4.00 -15.41
N GLN A 355 -9.31 -4.12 -14.54
CA GLN A 355 -8.94 -5.38 -13.93
C GLN A 355 -10.02 -5.87 -12.96
N LEU A 356 -10.53 -5.01 -12.09
CA LEU A 356 -11.59 -5.36 -11.15
C LEU A 356 -12.87 -5.78 -11.90
N ARG A 357 -13.28 -5.04 -12.94
CA ARG A 357 -14.45 -5.41 -13.75
C ARG A 357 -14.30 -6.77 -14.42
N LYS A 358 -13.12 -7.07 -14.94
CA LYS A 358 -12.80 -8.39 -15.47
C LYS A 358 -12.94 -9.49 -14.42
N GLU A 359 -12.50 -9.23 -13.19
CA GLU A 359 -12.68 -10.16 -12.06
C GLU A 359 -14.16 -10.39 -11.73
N CYS A 360 -15.01 -9.38 -11.93
CA CYS A 360 -16.47 -9.48 -11.76
C CYS A 360 -17.20 -10.04 -13.01
N GLY A 361 -16.48 -10.45 -14.06
CA GLY A 361 -17.08 -10.95 -15.29
C GLY A 361 -17.72 -9.88 -16.19
N GLU A 362 -17.48 -8.60 -15.92
CA GLU A 362 -18.04 -7.48 -16.65
C GLU A 362 -17.17 -7.04 -17.84
N LYS A 363 -17.81 -6.41 -18.84
CA LYS A 363 -17.07 -5.79 -19.95
C LYS A 363 -16.28 -4.57 -19.48
N PRO A 364 -15.07 -4.34 -20.03
CA PRO A 364 -14.31 -3.13 -19.74
C PRO A 364 -15.09 -1.89 -20.16
N PHE A 365 -14.95 -0.81 -19.40
CA PHE A 365 -15.61 0.47 -19.62
C PHE A 365 -14.99 1.22 -20.81
N PRO A 366 -15.75 1.93 -21.61
CA PRO A 366 -15.20 2.83 -22.60
C PRO A 366 -14.58 4.04 -21.89
N LEU A 367 -13.27 4.25 -22.10
CA LEU A 367 -12.62 5.50 -21.70
C LEU A 367 -13.01 6.60 -22.69
N SER A 368 -13.09 7.85 -22.23
CA SER A 368 -13.23 9.02 -23.14
C SER A 368 -12.05 9.06 -24.11
N GLU A 369 -12.25 9.66 -25.31
CA GLU A 369 -11.18 9.67 -26.32
C GLU A 369 -9.89 10.37 -25.84
N PRO A 370 -9.92 11.54 -25.16
CA PRO A 370 -8.71 12.13 -24.60
C PRO A 370 -7.97 11.21 -23.63
N LEU A 371 -8.69 10.52 -22.76
CA LEU A 371 -8.13 9.58 -21.81
C LEU A 371 -7.54 8.34 -22.50
N SER A 372 -8.22 7.84 -23.55
CA SER A 372 -7.75 6.75 -24.39
C SER A 372 -6.47 7.12 -25.14
N ALA A 373 -6.38 8.33 -25.69
CA ALA A 373 -5.19 8.85 -26.35
C ALA A 373 -4.01 8.97 -25.38
N CYS A 374 -4.24 9.56 -24.22
CA CYS A 374 -3.27 9.70 -23.16
C CYS A 374 -2.73 8.32 -22.70
N ARG A 375 -3.61 7.35 -22.47
CA ARG A 375 -3.25 5.99 -22.10
C ARG A 375 -2.47 5.26 -23.18
N ARG A 376 -2.79 5.46 -24.47
CA ARG A 376 -2.01 4.90 -25.59
C ARG A 376 -0.60 5.48 -25.61
N ALA A 377 -0.45 6.81 -25.53
CA ALA A 377 0.85 7.49 -25.51
C ALA A 377 1.70 7.05 -24.32
N TYR A 378 1.12 6.99 -23.12
CA TYR A 378 1.81 6.49 -21.93
C TYR A 378 2.33 5.05 -22.11
N ARG A 379 1.45 4.15 -22.59
CA ARG A 379 1.84 2.75 -22.81
C ARG A 379 2.96 2.59 -23.84
N GLN A 380 2.94 3.40 -24.92
CA GLN A 380 4.01 3.38 -25.92
C GLN A 380 5.34 3.85 -25.32
N LEU A 381 5.32 4.95 -24.57
CA LEU A 381 6.49 5.44 -23.85
C LEU A 381 6.99 4.40 -22.83
N ARG A 382 6.11 3.85 -22.01
CA ARG A 382 6.49 2.89 -20.97
C ARG A 382 7.14 1.64 -21.56
N ARG A 383 6.54 1.04 -22.60
CA ARG A 383 7.12 -0.12 -23.31
C ARG A 383 8.51 0.19 -23.85
N ALA A 384 8.73 1.38 -24.40
CA ALA A 384 10.02 1.77 -24.94
C ALA A 384 11.08 1.95 -23.82
N LEU A 385 10.70 2.55 -22.68
CA LEU A 385 11.59 2.71 -21.54
C LEU A 385 11.93 1.35 -20.90
N ASP A 386 10.95 0.45 -20.79
CA ASP A 386 11.17 -0.90 -20.26
C ASP A 386 12.08 -1.72 -21.18
N ALA A 387 11.88 -1.66 -22.50
CA ALA A 387 12.74 -2.32 -23.48
C ALA A 387 14.19 -1.79 -23.43
N GLU A 388 14.35 -0.48 -23.27
CA GLU A 388 15.67 0.14 -23.10
C GLU A 388 16.33 -0.30 -21.80
N TRP A 389 15.59 -0.34 -20.69
CA TRP A 389 16.08 -0.84 -19.41
C TRP A 389 16.54 -2.30 -19.52
N GLU A 390 15.75 -3.16 -20.19
CA GLU A 390 16.10 -4.57 -20.41
C GLU A 390 17.38 -4.72 -21.23
N ARG A 391 17.62 -3.87 -22.22
CA ARG A 391 18.85 -3.86 -23.01
C ARG A 391 20.08 -3.61 -22.13
N TYR A 392 20.01 -2.61 -21.24
CA TYR A 392 21.10 -2.32 -20.30
C TYR A 392 21.27 -3.43 -19.26
N PHE A 393 20.15 -3.95 -18.74
CA PHE A 393 20.19 -5.05 -17.77
C PHE A 393 20.80 -6.32 -18.36
N ALA A 394 20.48 -6.66 -19.61
CA ALA A 394 21.07 -7.80 -20.31
C ALA A 394 22.60 -7.67 -20.42
N ALA A 395 23.10 -6.47 -20.76
CA ALA A 395 24.54 -6.22 -20.81
C ALA A 395 25.20 -6.34 -19.41
N ALA A 396 24.58 -5.79 -18.37
CA ALA A 396 25.07 -5.93 -16.99
C ALA A 396 25.06 -7.40 -16.51
N LYS A 397 24.02 -8.16 -16.86
CA LYS A 397 23.92 -9.60 -16.58
C LYS A 397 25.03 -10.41 -17.26
N GLN A 398 25.36 -10.09 -18.51
CA GLN A 398 26.48 -10.73 -19.23
C GLN A 398 27.82 -10.37 -18.58
N MET A 399 28.02 -9.13 -18.15
CA MET A 399 29.22 -8.75 -17.38
C MET A 399 29.35 -9.60 -16.10
N ALA A 400 28.29 -9.73 -15.33
CA ALA A 400 28.28 -10.55 -14.13
C ALA A 400 28.59 -12.03 -14.44
N ALA A 401 28.02 -12.59 -15.49
CA ALA A 401 28.29 -13.95 -15.96
C ALA A 401 29.77 -14.17 -16.35
N LYS A 402 30.40 -13.14 -16.95
CA LYS A 402 31.83 -13.12 -17.26
C LYS A 402 32.72 -12.76 -16.05
N LYS A 403 32.13 -12.66 -14.83
CA LYS A 403 32.80 -12.25 -13.59
C LYS A 403 33.49 -10.88 -13.66
N LEU A 404 32.99 -9.99 -14.52
CA LEU A 404 33.43 -8.61 -14.59
C LEU A 404 32.76 -7.78 -13.49
N PRO A 405 33.45 -6.78 -12.89
CA PRO A 405 32.88 -5.95 -11.84
C PRO A 405 31.76 -5.07 -12.37
N LEU A 406 30.73 -4.84 -11.55
CA LEU A 406 29.62 -3.92 -11.83
C LEU A 406 29.84 -2.51 -11.24
N ASP A 407 30.95 -2.27 -10.53
CA ASP A 407 31.36 -0.97 -10.00
C ASP A 407 32.32 -0.21 -10.96
N VAL A 408 31.99 -0.25 -12.23
CA VAL A 408 32.78 0.34 -13.32
C VAL A 408 32.66 1.86 -13.39
N PRO A 409 33.63 2.56 -14.01
CA PRO A 409 33.53 4.01 -14.26
C PRO A 409 32.31 4.37 -15.10
N ARG A 410 31.82 5.61 -14.92
CA ARG A 410 30.64 6.13 -15.65
C ARG A 410 30.79 6.02 -17.18
N ALA A 411 32.00 6.24 -17.72
CA ALA A 411 32.29 6.17 -19.17
C ALA A 411 32.42 4.74 -19.70
N TYR A 412 32.33 3.72 -18.81
CA TYR A 412 32.56 2.33 -19.22
C TYR A 412 31.44 1.83 -20.13
N THR A 413 31.87 1.22 -21.25
CA THR A 413 30.97 0.57 -22.21
C THR A 413 31.28 -0.93 -22.27
N PHE A 414 30.24 -1.74 -22.45
CA PHE A 414 30.36 -3.18 -22.63
C PHE A 414 29.56 -3.56 -23.88
N GLU A 415 30.24 -4.15 -24.85
CA GLU A 415 29.65 -4.53 -26.15
C GLU A 415 28.87 -3.38 -26.82
N GLY A 416 29.38 -2.15 -26.75
CA GLY A 416 28.75 -0.96 -27.30
C GLY A 416 27.64 -0.33 -26.44
N VAL A 417 27.36 -0.91 -25.30
CA VAL A 417 26.34 -0.41 -24.36
C VAL A 417 27.00 0.40 -23.23
N ALA A 418 26.53 1.64 -22.96
CA ALA A 418 27.08 2.52 -21.92
C ALA A 418 26.64 2.07 -20.51
N VAL A 419 27.06 0.88 -20.09
CA VAL A 419 26.60 0.22 -18.85
C VAL A 419 27.02 0.98 -17.60
N GLY A 420 28.23 1.58 -17.58
CA GLY A 420 28.73 2.29 -16.40
C GLY A 420 27.83 3.45 -15.98
N ARG A 421 27.42 4.28 -16.92
CA ARG A 421 26.48 5.39 -16.69
C ARG A 421 25.11 4.88 -16.21
N TRP A 422 24.61 3.81 -16.81
CA TRP A 422 23.32 3.23 -16.45
C TRP A 422 23.34 2.67 -15.02
N LEU A 423 24.37 1.88 -14.64
CA LEU A 423 24.54 1.36 -13.28
C LEU A 423 24.64 2.47 -12.24
N GLU A 424 25.36 3.55 -12.53
CA GLU A 424 25.42 4.73 -11.67
C GLU A 424 24.03 5.37 -11.50
N ASN A 425 23.26 5.52 -12.60
CA ASN A 425 21.92 6.05 -12.55
C ASN A 425 20.99 5.18 -11.69
N GLN A 426 21.08 3.82 -11.77
CA GLN A 426 20.29 2.94 -10.92
C GLN A 426 20.59 3.18 -9.42
N ARG A 427 21.89 3.35 -9.05
CA ARG A 427 22.31 3.67 -7.67
C ARG A 427 21.71 5.00 -7.19
N LEU A 428 21.77 6.02 -8.02
CA LEU A 428 21.26 7.36 -7.69
C LEU A 428 19.74 7.38 -7.56
N VAL A 429 19.02 6.65 -8.42
CA VAL A 429 17.55 6.53 -8.36
C VAL A 429 17.15 5.79 -7.08
N ARG A 430 17.77 4.66 -6.75
CA ARG A 430 17.47 3.94 -5.51
C ARG A 430 17.77 4.76 -4.26
N ALA A 431 18.83 5.56 -4.28
CA ALA A 431 19.20 6.44 -3.17
C ALA A 431 18.33 7.71 -3.08
N GLY A 432 17.31 7.89 -3.93
CA GLY A 432 16.49 9.10 -3.98
C GLY A 432 17.23 10.37 -4.42
N LYS A 433 18.48 10.23 -4.91
CA LYS A 433 19.33 11.37 -5.35
C LYS A 433 19.09 11.76 -6.80
N LYS A 434 18.28 11.01 -7.51
CA LYS A 434 17.91 11.26 -8.90
C LYS A 434 16.48 10.81 -9.15
N ASN A 435 15.70 11.66 -9.81
CA ASN A 435 14.36 11.32 -10.23
C ASN A 435 14.41 10.16 -11.24
N GLY A 436 13.46 9.25 -11.14
CA GLY A 436 13.32 8.08 -11.99
C GLY A 436 12.46 7.02 -11.30
N ARG A 437 12.31 5.89 -11.97
CA ARG A 437 11.59 4.72 -11.44
C ARG A 437 12.52 3.52 -11.36
N LEU A 438 12.46 2.81 -10.25
CA LEU A 438 13.08 1.52 -10.06
C LEU A 438 12.10 0.65 -9.27
N THR A 439 11.56 -0.38 -9.92
CA THR A 439 10.58 -1.28 -9.28
C THR A 439 11.27 -2.26 -8.33
N ALA A 440 10.52 -2.81 -7.37
CA ALA A 440 11.05 -3.84 -6.46
C ALA A 440 11.60 -5.06 -7.23
N GLU A 441 10.92 -5.47 -8.32
CA GLU A 441 11.39 -6.54 -9.20
C GLU A 441 12.72 -6.18 -9.88
N GLN A 442 12.86 -4.95 -10.40
CA GLN A 442 14.12 -4.49 -11.01
C GLN A 442 15.25 -4.47 -9.98
N VAL A 443 14.97 -4.02 -8.74
CA VAL A 443 15.94 -4.08 -7.64
C VAL A 443 16.37 -5.52 -7.36
N ALA A 444 15.42 -6.44 -7.17
CA ALA A 444 15.72 -7.84 -6.90
C ALA A 444 16.52 -8.50 -8.03
N ARG A 445 16.23 -8.15 -9.28
CA ARG A 445 16.99 -8.64 -10.44
C ARG A 445 18.42 -8.10 -10.47
N LEU A 446 18.64 -6.84 -10.09
CA LEU A 446 19.97 -6.23 -9.97
C LEU A 446 20.75 -6.83 -8.80
N ASP A 447 20.09 -7.06 -7.65
CA ASP A 447 20.68 -7.74 -6.50
C ASP A 447 21.17 -9.16 -6.87
N LYS A 448 20.36 -9.89 -7.65
CA LYS A 448 20.68 -11.26 -8.09
C LYS A 448 21.94 -11.34 -8.97
N ILE A 449 22.25 -10.29 -9.74
CA ILE A 449 23.49 -10.23 -10.53
C ILE A 449 24.68 -9.65 -9.75
N GLY A 450 24.54 -9.39 -8.44
CA GLY A 450 25.59 -8.88 -7.57
C GLY A 450 25.78 -7.36 -7.64
N MET A 451 24.73 -6.60 -7.92
CA MET A 451 24.78 -5.14 -7.92
C MET A 451 25.13 -4.62 -6.54
N ASN A 452 26.23 -3.89 -6.40
CA ASN A 452 26.51 -3.12 -5.20
C ASN A 452 25.90 -1.72 -5.31
N TRP A 453 25.06 -1.34 -4.33
CA TRP A 453 24.33 -0.08 -4.32
C TRP A 453 25.11 1.10 -3.74
N LYS A 454 26.25 0.83 -3.09
CA LYS A 454 27.14 1.89 -2.58
C LYS A 454 27.82 2.61 -3.75
N LYS A 455 28.14 3.87 -3.54
CA LYS A 455 28.92 4.61 -4.53
C LYS A 455 30.31 4.01 -4.67
N ARG A 456 30.88 4.08 -5.86
CA ARG A 456 32.23 3.60 -6.15
C ARG A 456 33.28 4.21 -5.20
N LEU A 457 33.15 5.49 -4.86
CA LEU A 457 34.05 6.15 -3.92
C LEU A 457 33.90 5.59 -2.48
N GLU A 458 32.68 5.32 -2.03
CA GLU A 458 32.40 4.69 -0.75
C GLU A 458 32.98 3.27 -0.68
N LEU A 459 32.85 2.51 -1.77
CA LEU A 459 33.44 1.19 -1.89
C LEU A 459 34.98 1.24 -1.90
N ALA A 460 35.55 2.19 -2.64
CA ALA A 460 37.00 2.39 -2.66
C ALA A 460 37.54 2.75 -1.28
N TRP A 461 36.80 3.59 -0.52
CA TRP A 461 37.12 3.92 0.86
C TRP A 461 37.06 2.70 1.78
N GLU A 462 35.95 1.93 1.72
CA GLU A 462 35.76 0.73 2.55
C GLU A 462 36.83 -0.34 2.24
N ASN A 463 37.12 -0.57 0.96
CA ASN A 463 38.19 -1.49 0.55
C ASN A 463 39.57 -1.03 1.04
N GLY A 464 39.84 0.26 0.93
CA GLY A 464 41.07 0.88 1.45
C GLY A 464 41.19 0.73 2.96
N TRP A 465 40.09 1.04 3.68
CA TRP A 465 40.05 0.88 5.13
C TRP A 465 40.18 -0.58 5.58
N ALA A 466 39.51 -1.51 4.91
CA ALA A 466 39.64 -2.94 5.19
C ALA A 466 41.05 -3.46 4.91
N SER A 467 41.69 -2.98 3.84
CA SER A 467 43.09 -3.30 3.50
C SER A 467 44.07 -2.73 4.52
N ALA A 468 43.86 -1.47 4.94
CA ALA A 468 44.67 -0.81 5.97
C ALA A 468 44.57 -1.54 7.33
N ARG A 469 43.37 -1.97 7.71
CA ARG A 469 43.15 -2.77 8.91
C ARG A 469 43.93 -4.09 8.88
N ARG A 470 43.83 -4.84 7.76
CA ARG A 470 44.58 -6.09 7.56
C ARG A 470 46.09 -5.87 7.63
N TYR A 471 46.59 -4.78 7.04
CA TYR A 471 48.02 -4.42 7.08
C TYR A 471 48.47 -4.16 8.53
N ARG A 472 47.72 -3.33 9.28
CA ARG A 472 48.01 -3.05 10.70
C ARG A 472 48.01 -4.34 11.54
N ASP A 473 47.05 -5.22 11.33
CA ASP A 473 46.92 -6.46 12.09
C ASP A 473 48.09 -7.45 11.82
N SER A 474 48.74 -7.33 10.63
CA SER A 474 49.89 -8.15 10.26
C SER A 474 51.27 -7.50 10.55
N HIS A 475 51.35 -6.16 10.61
CA HIS A 475 52.63 -5.43 10.77
C HIS A 475 52.68 -4.58 12.03
N ALA A 476 51.60 -4.51 12.82
CA ALA A 476 51.43 -3.72 14.03
C ALA A 476 51.50 -2.19 13.84
N ASP A 477 51.63 -1.71 12.60
CA ASP A 477 51.64 -0.28 12.23
C ASP A 477 50.89 -0.01 10.91
N LEU A 478 50.87 1.26 10.49
CA LEU A 478 50.35 1.71 9.19
C LEU A 478 51.41 2.41 8.34
N LEU A 479 52.69 2.06 8.52
CA LEU A 479 53.80 2.58 7.72
C LEU A 479 53.87 1.84 6.40
N VAL A 480 52.80 1.96 5.61
CA VAL A 480 52.67 1.24 4.35
C VAL A 480 53.55 1.84 3.24
N PRO A 481 54.43 1.07 2.61
CA PRO A 481 55.19 1.56 1.45
C PRO A 481 54.30 2.05 0.31
N VAL A 482 54.69 3.13 -0.38
CA VAL A 482 53.87 3.82 -1.39
C VAL A 482 53.35 2.85 -2.46
N HIS A 483 54.18 1.90 -2.90
CA HIS A 483 53.82 0.93 -3.96
C HIS A 483 53.27 -0.40 -3.43
N TYR A 484 52.95 -0.46 -2.11
CA TYR A 484 52.41 -1.70 -1.55
C TYR A 484 51.01 -2.02 -2.06
N LYS A 485 50.87 -3.24 -2.55
CA LYS A 485 49.56 -3.83 -2.89
C LYS A 485 49.24 -4.97 -1.93
N ASP A 486 48.00 -5.01 -1.46
CA ASP A 486 47.52 -6.11 -0.64
C ASP A 486 47.38 -7.41 -1.45
N LYS A 487 47.10 -8.53 -0.77
CA LYS A 487 46.91 -9.85 -1.40
C LYS A 487 45.76 -9.92 -2.43
N ASN A 488 44.89 -8.92 -2.44
CA ASN A 488 43.80 -8.79 -3.41
C ASN A 488 44.17 -7.84 -4.58
N GLY A 489 45.43 -7.34 -4.61
CA GLY A 489 45.92 -6.42 -5.64
C GLY A 489 45.51 -4.95 -5.40
N PHE A 490 44.91 -4.61 -4.27
CA PHE A 490 44.54 -3.23 -3.94
C PHE A 490 45.80 -2.40 -3.60
N ALA A 491 45.96 -1.25 -4.29
CA ALA A 491 47.13 -0.36 -4.12
C ALA A 491 47.00 0.45 -2.79
N LEU A 492 47.22 -0.22 -1.66
CA LEU A 492 47.05 0.35 -0.33
C LEU A 492 48.00 1.51 -0.06
N GLY A 493 49.25 1.43 -0.52
CA GLY A 493 50.24 2.49 -0.30
C GLY A 493 49.81 3.81 -0.93
N GLU A 494 49.39 3.78 -2.19
CA GLU A 494 48.90 4.96 -2.92
C GLU A 494 47.60 5.50 -2.26
N TRP A 495 46.70 4.61 -1.83
CA TRP A 495 45.47 4.99 -1.15
C TRP A 495 45.72 5.72 0.18
N ILE A 496 46.70 5.25 1.00
CA ILE A 496 47.06 5.90 2.26
C ILE A 496 47.69 7.26 1.99
N VAL A 497 48.59 7.38 1.01
CA VAL A 497 49.22 8.67 0.66
C VAL A 497 48.12 9.68 0.24
N TYR A 498 47.19 9.26 -0.61
CA TYR A 498 46.08 10.13 -1.04
C TYR A 498 45.20 10.61 0.11
N ASN A 499 44.92 9.77 1.09
CA ASN A 499 44.01 10.11 2.21
C ASN A 499 44.72 10.74 3.42
N ARG A 500 46.05 10.91 3.41
CA ARG A 500 46.81 11.68 4.41
C ARG A 500 46.97 13.15 4.02
N GLN A 501 46.63 13.53 2.79
CA GLN A 501 46.61 14.92 2.35
C GLN A 501 45.24 15.56 2.72
#